data_03b39671b0cfcf3c7e49e9b22b9656df
#
_entry.id   03b39671b0cfcf3c7e49e9b22b9656df
#
_cell.length_a   1.000
_cell.length_b   1.000
_cell.length_c   1.000
_cell.angle_alpha   90.00
_cell.angle_beta   90.00
_cell.angle_gamma   90.00
#
_symmetry.space_group_name_H-M   'P 1'
#
loop_
_entity.id
_entity.type
_entity.pdbx_description
1 polymer ?
#
loop_
_entity_poly.entity_id
_entity_poly.type
_entity_poly.pdbx_seq_one_letter_code
_entity_poly.pdbx_strand_id
1 'polypeptide(L)'
;MSASAQEIKNLISQEYKQGFVTELETNTFPPGLDEGVIHRLSKVKNEPEFMLEYRLKAFRHWQTMKSPEWAFVKFDPIDYQSVSYYSAPKRKEDGPKSLDEIDPQVLEAYKKLGIPLDEQERLAGVAVDAVFDSVSVATTFKGKLKDAGVIFCPISEAIREYPELIKQYLGSVVPHTDNFFASLNSAVFTDGSFVYIPKGVRCPMELSTYFRINAANTGQFERTLIIADEGSHVSYLEGCTAPMRDENQLHAAVVELIALKDATIKYSTVQNWYPGDKEGKGGIFNFVTKRADCRGDNSKVSWTQVETGSAITWKYPSCILTGDNAVGEFYSVALTNNYQQADTGTKMIHIGKNTRSTIISKGISAGKGQNTYRGLVKVLKSAENARNYTQCDSLLVGDKCGAHTFPYVEVRQPSAQVEHEATTSKISEDQLFFCQQRGISAEDAVSMIVNGFCKAVFKELPMEFAVEAQALLGLSLEGSVG
;
A
#
# COMPACT_ATOMS: atom_id res chain seq x y z
N MET A 1 3.09 -22.39 -29.02
CA MET A 1 3.12 -21.48 -27.87
C MET A 1 2.69 -20.11 -28.38
N SER A 2 1.67 -19.50 -27.79
CA SER A 2 1.18 -18.18 -28.24
C SER A 2 2.22 -17.09 -27.91
N ALA A 3 2.25 -16.01 -28.69
CA ALA A 3 3.13 -14.86 -28.46
C ALA A 3 3.07 -14.37 -26.99
N SER A 4 1.90 -14.42 -26.37
CA SER A 4 1.70 -14.06 -24.95
C SER A 4 2.45 -14.94 -23.95
N ALA A 5 2.62 -16.25 -24.24
CA ALA A 5 3.39 -17.15 -23.35
C ALA A 5 4.90 -16.89 -23.43
N GLN A 6 5.40 -16.43 -24.60
CA GLN A 6 6.80 -16.06 -24.77
C GLN A 6 7.09 -14.68 -24.16
N GLU A 7 6.16 -13.75 -24.26
CA GLU A 7 6.25 -12.44 -23.60
C GLU A 7 6.24 -12.58 -22.06
N ILE A 8 5.38 -13.45 -21.53
CA ILE A 8 5.35 -13.77 -20.10
C ILE A 8 6.66 -14.45 -19.67
N LYS A 9 7.20 -15.40 -20.45
CA LYS A 9 8.52 -16.01 -20.16
C LYS A 9 9.66 -14.98 -20.18
N ASN A 10 9.64 -14.04 -21.11
CA ASN A 10 10.63 -12.98 -21.18
C ASN A 10 10.49 -11.95 -20.03
N LEU A 11 9.30 -11.77 -19.50
CA LEU A 11 9.05 -10.98 -18.29
C LEU A 11 9.54 -11.70 -17.01
N ILE A 12 9.37 -13.01 -16.94
CA ILE A 12 9.74 -13.86 -15.79
C ILE A 12 11.26 -14.07 -15.69
N SER A 13 12.00 -14.09 -16.81
CA SER A 13 13.46 -14.32 -16.83
C SER A 13 14.32 -13.09 -16.54
N GLN A 14 13.75 -12.03 -15.97
CA GLN A 14 14.47 -10.78 -15.77
C GLN A 14 14.73 -10.54 -14.28
N GLU A 15 16.00 -10.28 -13.92
CA GLU A 15 16.40 -9.71 -12.63
C GLU A 15 15.50 -8.50 -12.27
N TYR A 16 15.37 -8.17 -10.97
CA TYR A 16 14.55 -7.07 -10.47
C TYR A 16 14.78 -5.78 -11.27
N LYS A 17 13.99 -5.58 -12.33
CA LYS A 17 14.15 -4.47 -13.30
C LYS A 17 13.95 -3.10 -12.68
N GLN A 18 13.15 -3.03 -11.60
CA GLN A 18 12.87 -1.78 -10.88
C GLN A 18 14.03 -1.33 -10.00
N GLY A 19 15.09 -2.16 -9.87
CA GLY A 19 16.25 -1.90 -9.01
C GLY A 19 17.23 -0.83 -9.50
N PHE A 20 17.00 -0.19 -10.67
CA PHE A 20 17.87 0.87 -11.17
C PHE A 20 17.77 2.15 -10.32
N VAL A 21 18.89 2.89 -10.26
CA VAL A 21 18.96 4.23 -9.68
C VAL A 21 18.91 5.26 -10.80
N THR A 22 18.11 6.31 -10.63
CA THR A 22 18.08 7.45 -11.56
C THR A 22 19.03 8.52 -11.02
N GLU A 23 20.08 8.87 -11.78
CA GLU A 23 21.04 9.90 -11.40
C GLU A 23 20.43 11.30 -11.63
N LEU A 24 19.95 11.91 -10.56
CA LEU A 24 19.35 13.25 -10.58
C LEU A 24 20.02 14.14 -9.56
N GLU A 25 20.17 15.41 -9.90
CA GLU A 25 20.48 16.42 -8.89
C GLU A 25 19.25 16.62 -7.99
N THR A 26 19.41 16.36 -6.70
CA THR A 26 18.36 16.48 -5.71
C THR A 26 18.62 17.60 -4.70
N ASN A 27 17.54 18.17 -4.19
CA ASN A 27 17.54 19.00 -2.99
C ASN A 27 17.14 18.12 -1.81
N THR A 28 18.12 17.66 -1.04
CA THR A 28 17.91 16.73 0.08
C THR A 28 18.24 17.44 1.39
N PHE A 29 17.38 17.28 2.40
CA PHE A 29 17.65 17.80 3.73
C PHE A 29 18.78 17.00 4.39
N PRO A 30 19.59 17.64 5.26
CA PRO A 30 20.51 16.89 6.12
C PRO A 30 19.74 15.86 6.97
N PRO A 31 20.37 14.73 7.32
CA PRO A 31 19.79 13.77 8.25
C PRO A 31 19.46 14.40 9.60
N GLY A 32 18.45 13.83 10.27
CA GLY A 32 18.01 14.25 11.59
C GLY A 32 16.57 14.75 11.61
N LEU A 33 15.94 14.66 12.76
CA LEU A 33 14.55 15.06 12.98
C LEU A 33 14.41 15.91 14.26
N ASP A 34 14.07 17.17 14.04
CA ASP A 34 13.76 18.13 15.10
C ASP A 34 12.65 19.10 14.65
N GLU A 35 12.22 20.03 15.49
CA GLU A 35 11.22 21.03 15.10
C GLU A 35 11.70 21.92 13.94
N GLY A 36 13.01 22.16 13.81
CA GLY A 36 13.59 22.94 12.70
C GLY A 36 13.40 22.25 11.35
N VAL A 37 13.47 20.92 11.31
CA VAL A 37 13.14 20.12 10.10
C VAL A 37 11.67 20.26 9.77
N ILE A 38 10.78 20.21 10.77
CA ILE A 38 9.33 20.37 10.58
C ILE A 38 9.01 21.75 9.98
N HIS A 39 9.57 22.81 10.55
CA HIS A 39 9.42 24.18 10.02
C HIS A 39 9.94 24.31 8.59
N ARG A 40 11.09 23.71 8.29
CA ARG A 40 11.69 23.71 6.95
C ARG A 40 10.83 22.97 5.94
N LEU A 41 10.29 21.82 6.33
CA LEU A 41 9.39 21.01 5.49
C LEU A 41 8.11 21.79 5.14
N SER A 42 7.45 22.38 6.14
CA SER A 42 6.26 23.18 5.93
C SER A 42 6.52 24.40 5.04
N LYS A 43 7.67 25.04 5.21
CA LYS A 43 8.10 26.18 4.36
C LYS A 43 8.34 25.76 2.90
N VAL A 44 9.04 24.66 2.65
CA VAL A 44 9.33 24.16 1.28
C VAL A 44 8.02 23.74 0.57
N LYS A 45 7.07 23.19 1.30
CA LYS A 45 5.74 22.81 0.77
C LYS A 45 4.78 24.01 0.69
N ASN A 46 5.18 25.19 1.14
CA ASN A 46 4.33 26.40 1.19
C ASN A 46 2.98 26.15 1.87
N GLU A 47 3.04 25.53 3.04
CA GLU A 47 1.85 25.13 3.78
C GLU A 47 1.23 26.29 4.59
N PRO A 48 -0.11 26.32 4.74
CA PRO A 48 -0.76 27.27 5.65
C PRO A 48 -0.46 26.92 7.13
N GLU A 49 -0.57 27.90 8.01
CA GLU A 49 -0.18 27.80 9.42
C GLU A 49 -0.83 26.60 10.16
N PHE A 50 -2.12 26.33 9.92
CA PHE A 50 -2.80 25.19 10.56
C PHE A 50 -2.11 23.85 10.29
N MET A 51 -1.45 23.71 9.14
CA MET A 51 -0.74 22.48 8.79
C MET A 51 0.58 22.37 9.53
N LEU A 52 1.31 23.47 9.69
CA LEU A 52 2.50 23.51 10.54
C LEU A 52 2.16 23.15 12.00
N GLU A 53 1.08 23.72 12.55
CA GLU A 53 0.59 23.38 13.89
C GLU A 53 0.26 21.90 14.04
N TYR A 54 -0.43 21.31 13.03
CA TYR A 54 -0.73 19.88 12.98
C TYR A 54 0.53 19.03 13.04
N ARG A 55 1.55 19.37 12.24
CA ARG A 55 2.84 18.68 12.20
C ARG A 55 3.60 18.76 13.52
N LEU A 56 3.72 19.95 14.09
CA LEU A 56 4.40 20.17 15.38
C LEU A 56 3.72 19.40 16.52
N LYS A 57 2.38 19.37 16.52
CA LYS A 57 1.60 18.62 17.49
C LYS A 57 1.86 17.12 17.36
N ALA A 58 1.91 16.60 16.12
CA ALA A 58 2.23 15.21 15.84
C ALA A 58 3.68 14.86 16.26
N PHE A 59 4.63 15.71 15.94
CA PHE A 59 6.04 15.51 16.30
C PHE A 59 6.25 15.45 17.82
N ARG A 60 5.70 16.40 18.55
CA ARG A 60 5.77 16.44 20.03
C ARG A 60 5.12 15.21 20.65
N HIS A 61 4.01 14.73 20.09
CA HIS A 61 3.39 13.48 20.53
C HIS A 61 4.30 12.28 20.24
N TRP A 62 4.84 12.18 19.03
CA TRP A 62 5.75 11.11 18.64
C TRP A 62 6.97 10.99 19.57
N GLN A 63 7.53 12.12 20.01
CA GLN A 63 8.66 12.12 20.96
C GLN A 63 8.32 11.50 22.32
N THR A 64 7.04 11.43 22.69
CA THR A 64 6.58 10.76 23.92
C THR A 64 6.38 9.26 23.77
N MET A 65 6.40 8.75 22.55
CA MET A 65 6.12 7.36 22.23
C MET A 65 7.41 6.52 22.19
N LYS A 66 7.24 5.21 22.34
CA LYS A 66 8.31 4.25 22.08
C LYS A 66 7.99 3.45 20.83
N SER A 67 9.02 3.06 20.09
CA SER A 67 8.86 2.14 18.97
C SER A 67 8.18 0.85 19.46
N PRO A 68 7.12 0.38 18.80
CA PRO A 68 6.41 -0.81 19.25
C PRO A 68 7.22 -2.08 18.96
N GLU A 69 7.12 -3.07 19.87
CA GLU A 69 7.86 -4.34 19.82
C GLU A 69 6.93 -5.56 19.71
N TRP A 70 5.62 -5.34 19.54
CA TRP A 70 4.63 -6.42 19.60
C TRP A 70 4.48 -7.21 18.29
N ALA A 71 4.96 -6.71 17.17
CA ALA A 71 4.86 -7.41 15.88
C ALA A 71 5.84 -8.59 15.82
N PHE A 72 5.46 -9.60 15.07
CA PHE A 72 6.27 -10.80 14.90
C PHE A 72 7.30 -10.64 13.77
N VAL A 73 8.05 -9.55 13.84
CA VAL A 73 9.17 -9.22 12.96
C VAL A 73 10.38 -8.80 13.79
N LYS A 74 11.57 -9.08 13.31
CA LYS A 74 12.83 -8.74 13.99
C LYS A 74 13.69 -7.91 13.04
N PHE A 75 14.11 -6.75 13.50
CA PHE A 75 15.02 -5.85 12.80
C PHE A 75 15.81 -5.03 13.82
N ASP A 76 16.95 -4.51 13.40
CA ASP A 76 17.76 -3.63 14.24
C ASP A 76 17.04 -2.31 14.51
N PRO A 77 17.21 -1.69 15.68
CA PRO A 77 16.62 -0.40 16.00
C PRO A 77 16.91 0.64 14.93
N ILE A 78 15.88 1.36 14.48
CA ILE A 78 16.01 2.41 13.49
C ILE A 78 16.58 3.66 14.17
N ASP A 79 17.68 4.19 13.64
CA ASP A 79 18.18 5.50 14.03
C ASP A 79 17.47 6.60 13.21
N TYR A 80 16.45 7.20 13.81
CA TYR A 80 15.66 8.28 13.20
C TYR A 80 16.47 9.57 13.00
N GLN A 81 17.69 9.69 13.59
CA GLN A 81 18.56 10.83 13.40
C GLN A 81 19.51 10.64 12.21
N SER A 82 19.66 9.43 11.69
CA SER A 82 20.44 9.12 10.49
C SER A 82 19.63 9.24 9.18
N VAL A 83 18.31 9.44 9.26
CA VAL A 83 17.40 9.51 8.11
C VAL A 83 17.20 10.95 7.66
N SER A 84 17.21 11.20 6.36
CA SER A 84 16.72 12.45 5.77
C SER A 84 15.21 12.37 5.54
N TYR A 85 14.51 13.46 5.85
CA TYR A 85 13.03 13.53 5.81
C TYR A 85 12.49 14.27 4.58
N TYR A 86 13.35 14.66 3.66
CA TYR A 86 12.96 15.27 2.40
C TYR A 86 14.05 15.10 1.35
N SER A 87 13.64 14.65 0.18
CA SER A 87 14.46 14.69 -1.04
C SER A 87 13.55 14.94 -2.24
N ALA A 88 13.95 15.84 -3.11
CA ALA A 88 13.22 16.13 -4.33
C ALA A 88 14.20 16.44 -5.47
N PRO A 89 13.88 16.10 -6.73
CA PRO A 89 14.62 16.59 -7.89
C PRO A 89 14.71 18.12 -7.85
N LYS A 90 15.86 18.70 -8.21
CA LYS A 90 15.97 20.15 -8.34
C LYS A 90 15.00 20.65 -9.40
N ARG A 91 14.02 21.46 -8.99
CA ARG A 91 12.99 22.06 -9.86
C ARG A 91 13.33 23.52 -10.17
N LYS A 92 12.87 24.02 -11.32
CA LYS A 92 12.61 25.45 -11.51
C LYS A 92 11.50 25.88 -10.54
N GLU A 93 11.53 27.12 -10.05
CA GLU A 93 10.76 27.63 -8.91
C GLU A 93 9.24 27.42 -8.98
N ASP A 94 8.65 27.26 -10.17
CA ASP A 94 7.26 26.86 -10.37
C ASP A 94 7.20 25.38 -10.78
N GLY A 95 6.43 24.54 -10.08
CA GLY A 95 6.28 23.12 -10.45
C GLY A 95 5.84 22.94 -11.91
N PRO A 96 6.06 21.77 -12.53
CA PRO A 96 5.78 21.55 -13.95
C PRO A 96 4.29 21.78 -14.25
N LYS A 97 4.02 22.68 -15.18
CA LYS A 97 2.67 22.96 -15.69
C LYS A 97 2.30 22.04 -16.87
N SER A 98 3.30 21.40 -17.47
CA SER A 98 3.17 20.43 -18.56
C SER A 98 4.20 19.32 -18.44
N LEU A 99 3.99 18.20 -19.18
CA LEU A 99 4.95 17.08 -19.24
C LEU A 99 6.32 17.53 -19.78
N ASP A 100 6.37 18.53 -20.65
CA ASP A 100 7.61 19.05 -21.26
C ASP A 100 8.52 19.78 -20.24
N GLU A 101 7.97 20.13 -19.07
CA GLU A 101 8.72 20.79 -17.99
C GLU A 101 9.28 19.80 -16.96
N ILE A 102 8.92 18.51 -17.06
CA ILE A 102 9.44 17.45 -16.20
C ILE A 102 10.86 17.09 -16.65
N ASP A 103 11.73 16.78 -15.67
CA ASP A 103 13.07 16.30 -15.97
C ASP A 103 13.01 15.05 -16.86
N PRO A 104 13.68 15.04 -18.04
CA PRO A 104 13.64 13.91 -18.97
C PRO A 104 14.07 12.58 -18.33
N GLN A 105 14.96 12.60 -17.34
CA GLN A 105 15.40 11.39 -16.64
C GLN A 105 14.29 10.82 -15.74
N VAL A 106 13.45 11.68 -15.16
CA VAL A 106 12.27 11.25 -14.41
C VAL A 106 11.25 10.61 -15.33
N LEU A 107 10.97 11.23 -16.49
CA LEU A 107 10.07 10.67 -17.51
C LEU A 107 10.57 9.30 -18.01
N GLU A 108 11.88 9.18 -18.28
CA GLU A 108 12.50 7.93 -18.70
C GLU A 108 12.40 6.85 -17.59
N ALA A 109 12.57 7.24 -16.33
CA ALA A 109 12.44 6.33 -15.19
C ALA A 109 11.03 5.72 -15.14
N TYR A 110 9.97 6.54 -15.26
CA TYR A 110 8.59 6.05 -15.28
C TYR A 110 8.29 5.21 -16.53
N LYS A 111 8.85 5.57 -17.68
CA LYS A 111 8.74 4.76 -18.91
C LYS A 111 9.39 3.37 -18.75
N LYS A 112 10.58 3.29 -18.13
CA LYS A 112 11.24 2.02 -17.78
C LYS A 112 10.42 1.16 -16.81
N LEU A 113 9.63 1.80 -15.93
CA LEU A 113 8.72 1.12 -15.01
C LEU A 113 7.42 0.63 -15.70
N GLY A 114 7.23 0.93 -17.00
CA GLY A 114 6.00 0.61 -17.72
C GLY A 114 4.84 1.56 -17.40
N ILE A 115 5.14 2.75 -16.87
CA ILE A 115 4.16 3.77 -16.46
C ILE A 115 4.39 5.03 -17.29
N PRO A 116 3.99 5.06 -18.58
CA PRO A 116 4.11 6.25 -19.38
C PRO A 116 3.23 7.35 -18.80
N LEU A 117 3.78 8.56 -18.66
CA LEU A 117 3.05 9.73 -18.17
C LEU A 117 2.32 10.47 -19.29
N ASP A 118 2.56 10.11 -20.56
CA ASP A 118 1.87 10.65 -21.71
C ASP A 118 0.45 10.05 -21.80
N GLU A 119 -0.56 10.92 -21.79
CA GLU A 119 -1.98 10.52 -21.88
C GLU A 119 -2.32 9.78 -23.18
N GLN A 120 -1.56 10.01 -24.26
CA GLN A 120 -1.76 9.37 -25.56
C GLN A 120 -1.18 7.94 -25.62
N GLU A 121 -0.10 7.68 -24.87
CA GLU A 121 0.52 6.35 -24.77
C GLU A 121 -0.23 5.45 -23.78
N ARG A 122 -1.18 5.98 -23.01
CA ARG A 122 -1.92 5.24 -21.99
C ARG A 122 -3.14 4.57 -22.55
N LEU A 123 -3.39 3.36 -22.08
CA LEU A 123 -4.68 2.69 -22.23
C LEU A 123 -5.78 3.60 -21.66
N ALA A 124 -6.80 3.88 -22.44
CA ALA A 124 -7.91 4.74 -22.04
C ALA A 124 -8.56 4.20 -20.74
N GLY A 125 -8.64 5.03 -19.70
CA GLY A 125 -9.42 4.70 -18.51
C GLY A 125 -8.72 4.77 -17.16
N VAL A 126 -7.43 5.11 -17.08
CA VAL A 126 -6.71 5.27 -15.80
C VAL A 126 -6.05 6.65 -15.70
N ALA A 127 -6.40 7.41 -14.66
CA ALA A 127 -5.68 8.64 -14.31
C ALA A 127 -4.56 8.31 -13.31
N VAL A 128 -3.39 8.88 -13.51
CA VAL A 128 -2.21 8.60 -12.67
C VAL A 128 -1.61 9.85 -12.08
N ASP A 129 -1.24 9.74 -10.81
CA ASP A 129 -0.32 10.64 -10.12
C ASP A 129 1.03 9.93 -9.91
N ALA A 130 2.11 10.56 -10.34
CA ALA A 130 3.45 10.01 -10.24
C ALA A 130 4.22 10.75 -9.16
N VAL A 131 4.63 10.04 -8.10
CA VAL A 131 5.38 10.58 -6.96
C VAL A 131 6.81 10.05 -6.98
N PHE A 132 7.78 10.96 -7.06
CA PHE A 132 9.20 10.66 -7.05
C PHE A 132 9.86 11.23 -5.80
N ASP A 133 10.36 10.38 -4.93
CA ASP A 133 10.80 10.72 -3.57
C ASP A 133 9.72 11.53 -2.81
N SER A 134 10.00 12.77 -2.46
CA SER A 134 9.14 13.61 -1.62
C SER A 134 8.15 14.51 -2.39
N VAL A 135 8.00 14.34 -3.71
CA VAL A 135 7.17 15.25 -4.52
C VAL A 135 6.40 14.54 -5.63
N SER A 136 5.16 14.95 -5.86
CA SER A 136 4.44 14.62 -7.08
C SER A 136 5.07 15.33 -8.28
N VAL A 137 5.33 14.59 -9.34
CA VAL A 137 5.99 15.09 -10.56
C VAL A 137 5.02 15.26 -11.72
N ALA A 138 3.92 14.50 -11.74
CA ALA A 138 2.88 14.61 -12.75
C ALA A 138 1.55 14.04 -12.26
N THR A 139 0.43 14.66 -12.66
CA THR A 139 -0.92 14.10 -12.53
C THR A 139 -1.64 14.19 -13.86
N THR A 140 -2.12 13.06 -14.39
CA THR A 140 -2.77 12.98 -15.71
C THR A 140 -4.28 13.13 -15.62
N PHE A 141 -4.95 13.47 -16.73
CA PHE A 141 -6.41 13.57 -16.87
C PHE A 141 -7.12 14.55 -15.93
N LYS A 142 -6.41 15.51 -15.31
CA LYS A 142 -7.01 16.52 -14.41
C LYS A 142 -8.24 17.21 -15.02
N GLY A 143 -8.23 17.54 -16.32
CA GLY A 143 -9.35 18.19 -17.01
C GLY A 143 -10.62 17.34 -17.01
N LYS A 144 -10.55 16.08 -17.45
CA LYS A 144 -11.69 15.15 -17.48
C LYS A 144 -12.27 14.87 -16.11
N LEU A 145 -11.42 14.74 -15.10
CA LEU A 145 -11.85 14.54 -13.71
C LEU A 145 -12.55 15.78 -13.18
N LYS A 146 -12.01 16.98 -13.47
CA LYS A 146 -12.60 18.25 -13.08
C LYS A 146 -13.99 18.46 -13.70
N ASP A 147 -14.20 18.07 -14.96
CA ASP A 147 -15.51 18.14 -15.63
C ASP A 147 -16.56 17.28 -14.92
N ALA A 148 -16.15 16.18 -14.29
CA ALA A 148 -17.01 15.36 -13.43
C ALA A 148 -17.10 15.87 -11.98
N GLY A 149 -16.43 16.97 -11.64
CA GLY A 149 -16.33 17.52 -10.30
C GLY A 149 -15.40 16.72 -9.37
N VAL A 150 -14.67 15.73 -9.87
CA VAL A 150 -13.74 14.91 -9.11
C VAL A 150 -12.44 15.67 -8.87
N ILE A 151 -12.00 15.71 -7.61
CA ILE A 151 -10.68 16.23 -7.25
C ILE A 151 -9.72 15.04 -7.14
N PHE A 152 -8.65 15.06 -7.93
CA PHE A 152 -7.53 14.15 -7.83
C PHE A 152 -6.24 14.94 -8.01
N CYS A 153 -5.50 15.09 -6.93
CA CYS A 153 -4.27 15.88 -6.93
C CYS A 153 -3.33 15.43 -5.80
N PRO A 154 -2.06 15.86 -5.82
CA PRO A 154 -1.17 15.67 -4.69
C PRO A 154 -1.76 16.26 -3.40
N ILE A 155 -1.53 15.61 -2.25
CA ILE A 155 -2.05 16.11 -0.98
C ILE A 155 -1.44 17.47 -0.62
N SER A 156 -0.21 17.75 -1.05
CA SER A 156 0.43 19.05 -0.88
C SER A 156 -0.28 20.17 -1.66
N GLU A 157 -0.87 19.88 -2.83
CA GLU A 157 -1.75 20.79 -3.56
C GLU A 157 -3.07 20.96 -2.81
N ALA A 158 -3.69 19.86 -2.37
CA ALA A 158 -4.96 19.91 -1.66
C ALA A 158 -4.91 20.73 -0.35
N ILE A 159 -3.81 20.67 0.39
CA ILE A 159 -3.61 21.47 1.61
C ILE A 159 -3.72 22.96 1.34
N ARG A 160 -3.30 23.41 0.16
CA ARG A 160 -3.34 24.83 -0.24
C ARG A 160 -4.67 25.23 -0.90
N GLU A 161 -5.15 24.38 -1.82
CA GLU A 161 -6.29 24.70 -2.68
C GLU A 161 -7.66 24.33 -2.06
N TYR A 162 -7.68 23.33 -1.17
CA TYR A 162 -8.90 22.80 -0.54
C TYR A 162 -8.77 22.72 1.00
N PRO A 163 -8.32 23.80 1.69
CA PRO A 163 -7.99 23.74 3.11
C PRO A 163 -9.17 23.34 4.01
N GLU A 164 -10.40 23.61 3.61
CA GLU A 164 -11.57 23.27 4.41
C GLU A 164 -11.84 21.75 4.40
N LEU A 165 -11.66 21.09 3.25
CA LEU A 165 -11.75 19.62 3.18
C LEU A 165 -10.61 18.97 3.98
N ILE A 166 -9.41 19.52 3.90
CA ILE A 166 -8.26 19.01 4.66
C ILE A 166 -8.52 19.16 6.16
N LYS A 167 -8.95 20.31 6.65
CA LYS A 167 -9.27 20.54 8.07
C LYS A 167 -10.37 19.60 8.58
N GLN A 168 -11.36 19.30 7.73
CA GLN A 168 -12.49 18.45 8.09
C GLN A 168 -12.11 16.97 8.17
N TYR A 169 -11.24 16.48 7.26
CA TYR A 169 -11.06 15.05 7.06
C TYR A 169 -9.67 14.54 7.42
N LEU A 170 -8.59 15.31 7.25
CA LEU A 170 -7.23 14.84 7.54
C LEU A 170 -7.08 14.52 9.03
N GLY A 171 -6.65 13.31 9.33
CA GLY A 171 -6.49 12.83 10.70
C GLY A 171 -7.81 12.46 11.40
N SER A 172 -8.95 12.47 10.68
CA SER A 172 -10.25 12.09 11.26
C SER A 172 -10.42 10.57 11.40
N VAL A 173 -9.67 9.79 10.63
CA VAL A 173 -9.68 8.32 10.66
C VAL A 173 -8.37 7.77 11.23
N VAL A 174 -7.24 8.41 10.89
CA VAL A 174 -5.92 8.13 11.47
C VAL A 174 -5.42 9.39 12.17
N PRO A 175 -5.82 9.63 13.42
CA PRO A 175 -5.31 10.76 14.17
C PRO A 175 -3.80 10.64 14.41
N HIS A 176 -3.13 11.76 14.62
CA HIS A 176 -1.69 11.78 14.91
C HIS A 176 -1.30 10.99 16.17
N THR A 177 -2.27 10.52 16.94
CA THR A 177 -2.10 9.69 18.15
C THR A 177 -2.38 8.20 17.92
N ASP A 178 -2.67 7.75 16.67
CA ASP A 178 -3.09 6.36 16.39
C ASP A 178 -2.00 5.34 16.77
N ASN A 179 -0.80 5.52 16.27
CA ASN A 179 0.36 4.69 16.57
C ASN A 179 1.68 5.42 16.27
N PHE A 180 2.80 4.81 16.65
CA PHE A 180 4.14 5.39 16.52
C PHE A 180 4.46 5.85 15.09
N PHE A 181 4.25 5.01 14.07
CA PHE A 181 4.57 5.32 12.68
C PHE A 181 3.56 6.29 12.05
N ALA A 182 2.29 6.25 12.46
CA ALA A 182 1.29 7.22 12.03
C ALA A 182 1.56 8.60 12.62
N SER A 183 2.05 8.67 13.85
CA SER A 183 2.46 9.91 14.50
C SER A 183 3.68 10.51 13.80
N LEU A 184 4.70 9.70 13.52
CA LEU A 184 5.87 10.11 12.73
C LEU A 184 5.44 10.60 11.33
N ASN A 185 4.63 9.82 10.61
CA ASN A 185 4.11 10.23 9.31
C ASN A 185 3.38 11.58 9.39
N SER A 186 2.50 11.76 10.37
CA SER A 186 1.74 13.01 10.54
C SER A 186 2.65 14.24 10.72
N ALA A 187 3.83 14.05 11.32
CA ALA A 187 4.83 15.10 11.46
C ALA A 187 5.58 15.42 10.16
N VAL A 188 5.92 14.38 9.37
CA VAL A 188 6.91 14.51 8.29
C VAL A 188 6.44 14.10 6.91
N PHE A 189 5.16 13.73 6.70
CA PHE A 189 4.71 13.34 5.36
C PHE A 189 4.99 14.44 4.34
N THR A 190 5.41 14.01 3.14
CA THR A 190 5.89 14.94 2.11
C THR A 190 4.90 15.12 0.98
N ASP A 191 4.41 14.02 0.44
CA ASP A 191 3.35 14.01 -0.56
C ASP A 191 2.51 12.74 -0.46
N GLY A 192 1.63 12.53 -1.41
CA GLY A 192 0.67 11.45 -1.49
C GLY A 192 -0.56 11.94 -2.22
N SER A 193 -1.66 11.21 -2.17
CA SER A 193 -2.83 11.52 -2.96
C SER A 193 -3.98 12.10 -2.15
N PHE A 194 -4.62 13.10 -2.71
CA PHE A 194 -5.92 13.59 -2.26
C PHE A 194 -6.98 13.29 -3.32
N VAL A 195 -8.05 12.64 -2.90
CA VAL A 195 -9.20 12.31 -3.77
C VAL A 195 -10.49 12.72 -3.08
N TYR A 196 -11.32 13.48 -3.79
CA TYR A 196 -12.69 13.76 -3.38
C TYR A 196 -13.64 13.45 -4.54
N ILE A 197 -14.59 12.56 -4.30
CA ILE A 197 -15.63 12.19 -5.27
C ILE A 197 -16.94 12.84 -4.81
N PRO A 198 -17.51 13.76 -5.59
CA PRO A 198 -18.74 14.45 -5.22
C PRO A 198 -19.95 13.52 -5.10
N LYS A 199 -20.96 13.99 -4.40
CA LYS A 199 -22.23 13.29 -4.18
C LYS A 199 -22.84 12.77 -5.48
N GLY A 200 -23.17 11.47 -5.52
CA GLY A 200 -23.82 10.80 -6.64
C GLY A 200 -22.91 10.55 -7.85
N VAL A 201 -21.65 10.93 -7.79
CA VAL A 201 -20.70 10.77 -8.91
C VAL A 201 -20.05 9.38 -8.86
N ARG A 202 -20.15 8.67 -9.97
CA ARG A 202 -19.29 7.52 -10.24
C ARG A 202 -18.04 8.01 -10.95
N CYS A 203 -16.87 7.84 -10.34
CA CYS A 203 -15.60 8.27 -10.95
C CYS A 203 -15.49 7.71 -12.36
N PRO A 204 -15.27 8.56 -13.39
CA PRO A 204 -15.34 8.14 -14.79
C PRO A 204 -14.19 7.23 -15.23
N MET A 205 -13.15 7.11 -14.41
CA MET A 205 -11.97 6.28 -14.66
C MET A 205 -11.39 5.77 -13.37
N GLU A 206 -10.53 4.76 -13.45
CA GLU A 206 -9.72 4.34 -12.32
C GLU A 206 -8.64 5.39 -12.01
N LEU A 207 -8.38 5.60 -10.73
CA LEU A 207 -7.32 6.47 -10.26
C LEU A 207 -6.13 5.62 -9.83
N SER A 208 -4.92 6.09 -10.09
CA SER A 208 -3.72 5.37 -9.68
C SER A 208 -2.64 6.33 -9.21
N THR A 209 -1.89 5.95 -8.18
CA THR A 209 -0.68 6.65 -7.78
C THR A 209 0.48 5.68 -7.76
N TYR A 210 1.59 6.11 -8.35
CA TYR A 210 2.85 5.37 -8.35
C TYR A 210 3.90 6.11 -7.54
N PHE A 211 4.42 5.43 -6.52
CA PHE A 211 5.49 5.93 -5.66
C PHE A 211 6.83 5.31 -6.05
N ARG A 212 7.81 6.15 -6.31
CA ARG A 212 9.20 5.75 -6.58
C ARG A 212 10.14 6.36 -5.56
N ILE A 213 10.73 5.55 -4.70
CA ILE A 213 11.88 5.96 -3.90
C ILE A 213 13.10 5.91 -4.81
N ASN A 214 13.97 6.92 -4.75
CA ASN A 214 15.21 6.96 -5.53
C ASN A 214 16.42 7.41 -4.71
N ALA A 215 16.26 8.39 -3.83
CA ALA A 215 17.36 8.94 -3.05
C ALA A 215 17.83 7.98 -1.94
N ALA A 216 19.16 7.91 -1.75
CA ALA A 216 19.78 7.15 -0.65
C ALA A 216 19.57 7.83 0.71
N ASN A 217 19.57 7.06 1.80
CA ASN A 217 19.46 7.54 3.18
C ASN A 217 18.24 8.45 3.45
N THR A 218 17.20 8.35 2.62
CA THR A 218 15.96 9.11 2.78
C THR A 218 14.83 8.19 3.20
N GLY A 219 14.02 8.65 4.16
CA GLY A 219 12.73 8.04 4.45
C GLY A 219 11.67 8.48 3.45
N GLN A 220 10.74 7.60 3.15
CA GLN A 220 9.55 7.90 2.35
C GLN A 220 8.34 7.98 3.26
N PHE A 221 7.65 9.11 3.26
CA PHE A 221 6.52 9.39 4.16
C PHE A 221 5.34 9.91 3.34
N GLU A 222 4.44 9.00 3.00
CA GLU A 222 3.31 9.28 2.13
C GLU A 222 2.02 9.41 2.93
N ARG A 223 1.15 10.33 2.51
CA ARG A 223 -0.18 10.51 3.10
C ARG A 223 -1.25 10.52 2.02
N THR A 224 -2.13 9.54 2.02
CA THR A 224 -3.27 9.46 1.09
C THR A 224 -4.57 9.67 1.84
N LEU A 225 -5.43 10.55 1.30
CA LEU A 225 -6.76 10.82 1.83
C LEU A 225 -7.80 10.72 0.70
N ILE A 226 -8.73 9.78 0.83
CA ILE A 226 -9.80 9.56 -0.14
C ILE A 226 -11.15 9.72 0.53
N ILE A 227 -11.97 10.61 -0.01
CA ILE A 227 -13.33 10.90 0.45
C ILE A 227 -14.30 10.58 -0.67
N ALA A 228 -15.18 9.61 -0.45
CA ALA A 228 -16.30 9.31 -1.31
C ALA A 228 -17.58 9.86 -0.67
N ASP A 229 -18.12 10.92 -1.27
CA ASP A 229 -19.35 11.57 -0.80
C ASP A 229 -20.58 10.69 -1.08
N GLU A 230 -21.75 11.05 -0.58
CA GLU A 230 -22.96 10.26 -0.62
C GLU A 230 -23.27 9.72 -2.03
N GLY A 231 -23.49 8.39 -2.13
CA GLY A 231 -23.83 7.72 -3.39
C GLY A 231 -22.73 7.69 -4.44
N SER A 232 -21.51 8.06 -4.08
CA SER A 232 -20.37 8.09 -4.99
C SER A 232 -19.63 6.76 -5.08
N HIS A 233 -18.80 6.62 -6.13
CA HIS A 233 -18.00 5.40 -6.33
C HIS A 233 -16.62 5.74 -6.88
N VAL A 234 -15.58 5.13 -6.33
CA VAL A 234 -14.20 5.23 -6.81
C VAL A 234 -13.46 3.91 -6.72
N SER A 235 -12.61 3.64 -7.72
CA SER A 235 -11.57 2.61 -7.71
C SER A 235 -10.22 3.31 -7.75
N TYR A 236 -9.36 2.98 -6.79
CA TYR A 236 -8.03 3.58 -6.65
C TYR A 236 -6.98 2.51 -6.50
N LEU A 237 -5.86 2.70 -7.17
CA LEU A 237 -4.72 1.80 -7.12
C LEU A 237 -3.45 2.51 -6.63
N GLU A 238 -2.69 1.85 -5.79
CA GLU A 238 -1.37 2.26 -5.34
C GLU A 238 -0.31 1.27 -5.82
N GLY A 239 0.67 1.77 -6.56
CA GLY A 239 1.86 1.03 -6.95
C GLY A 239 3.11 1.63 -6.31
N CYS A 240 4.05 0.78 -5.85
CA CYS A 240 5.25 1.23 -5.15
C CYS A 240 6.48 0.45 -5.59
N THR A 241 7.59 1.17 -5.84
CA THR A 241 8.88 0.57 -6.20
C THR A 241 10.06 1.31 -5.56
N ALA A 242 11.17 0.61 -5.35
CA ALA A 242 12.43 1.18 -4.86
C ALA A 242 13.64 0.58 -5.58
N PRO A 243 14.79 1.29 -5.67
CA PRO A 243 16.04 0.73 -6.20
C PRO A 243 16.65 -0.29 -5.24
N MET A 244 17.55 -1.12 -5.78
CA MET A 244 18.40 -2.00 -4.97
C MET A 244 19.46 -1.16 -4.25
N ARG A 245 19.54 -1.30 -2.92
CA ARG A 245 20.54 -0.66 -2.08
C ARG A 245 20.96 -1.56 -0.94
N ASP A 246 22.23 -1.51 -0.55
CA ASP A 246 22.81 -2.28 0.56
C ASP A 246 22.38 -1.79 1.95
N GLU A 247 21.72 -0.66 2.02
CA GLU A 247 21.20 -0.05 3.25
C GLU A 247 19.68 -0.25 3.37
N ASN A 248 19.20 -0.29 4.60
CA ASN A 248 17.77 -0.31 4.87
C ASN A 248 17.18 1.10 4.70
N GLN A 249 16.05 1.20 4.04
CA GLN A 249 15.33 2.46 3.88
C GLN A 249 13.96 2.38 4.57
N LEU A 250 13.61 3.45 5.29
CA LEU A 250 12.35 3.56 6.00
C LEU A 250 11.23 4.06 5.07
N HIS A 251 10.18 3.28 4.95
CA HIS A 251 8.92 3.71 4.36
C HIS A 251 7.82 3.68 5.44
N ALA A 252 7.22 4.83 5.73
CA ALA A 252 6.11 4.93 6.68
C ALA A 252 4.96 5.73 6.06
N ALA A 253 3.93 5.03 5.59
CA ALA A 253 2.78 5.63 4.92
C ALA A 253 1.51 5.58 5.76
N VAL A 254 0.62 6.54 5.51
CA VAL A 254 -0.72 6.58 6.09
C VAL A 254 -1.77 6.76 5.00
N VAL A 255 -2.82 5.95 5.06
CA VAL A 255 -3.98 6.05 4.16
C VAL A 255 -5.25 6.17 4.99
N GLU A 256 -6.05 7.19 4.68
CA GLU A 256 -7.36 7.43 5.27
C GLU A 256 -8.44 7.36 4.19
N LEU A 257 -9.43 6.49 4.37
CA LEU A 257 -10.59 6.40 3.50
C LEU A 257 -11.86 6.75 4.27
N ILE A 258 -12.70 7.60 3.69
CA ILE A 258 -13.99 7.98 4.25
C ILE A 258 -15.07 7.70 3.22
N ALA A 259 -15.97 6.76 3.52
CA ALA A 259 -17.13 6.44 2.70
C ALA A 259 -18.39 6.95 3.40
N LEU A 260 -19.06 7.94 2.78
CA LEU A 260 -20.34 8.47 3.28
C LEU A 260 -21.49 7.57 2.84
N LYS A 261 -22.74 7.98 3.07
CA LYS A 261 -23.94 7.18 2.82
C LYS A 261 -23.98 6.67 1.38
N ASP A 262 -24.24 5.35 1.19
CA ASP A 262 -24.33 4.68 -0.11
C ASP A 262 -23.04 4.79 -0.97
N ALA A 263 -21.93 5.24 -0.41
CA ALA A 263 -20.65 5.40 -1.12
C ALA A 263 -19.84 4.10 -1.18
N THR A 264 -19.05 3.94 -2.23
CA THR A 264 -18.17 2.76 -2.41
C THR A 264 -16.76 3.17 -2.77
N ILE A 265 -15.78 2.65 -2.03
CA ILE A 265 -14.35 2.81 -2.32
C ILE A 265 -13.74 1.42 -2.53
N LYS A 266 -13.12 1.18 -3.68
CA LYS A 266 -12.21 0.07 -3.90
C LYS A 266 -10.78 0.61 -3.86
N TYR A 267 -9.95 0.07 -2.98
CA TYR A 267 -8.55 0.47 -2.84
C TYR A 267 -7.66 -0.76 -3.05
N SER A 268 -6.88 -0.72 -4.10
CA SER A 268 -5.95 -1.80 -4.46
C SER A 268 -4.51 -1.34 -4.26
N THR A 269 -3.64 -2.25 -3.80
CA THR A 269 -2.20 -2.01 -3.68
C THR A 269 -1.44 -3.17 -4.30
N VAL A 270 -0.49 -2.86 -5.16
CA VAL A 270 0.54 -3.80 -5.62
C VAL A 270 1.89 -3.22 -5.23
N GLN A 271 2.56 -3.84 -4.26
CA GLN A 271 3.84 -3.38 -3.74
C GLN A 271 4.97 -4.31 -4.17
N ASN A 272 5.97 -3.71 -4.79
CA ASN A 272 7.19 -4.38 -5.23
C ASN A 272 8.42 -3.60 -4.75
N TRP A 273 8.62 -3.62 -3.43
CA TRP A 273 9.77 -3.01 -2.80
C TRP A 273 11.01 -3.90 -2.92
N TYR A 274 12.20 -3.31 -2.88
CA TYR A 274 13.43 -4.08 -2.80
C TYR A 274 13.51 -4.86 -1.49
N PRO A 275 13.68 -6.21 -1.55
CA PRO A 275 13.61 -7.08 -0.36
C PRO A 275 14.92 -7.18 0.45
N GLY A 276 16.01 -6.59 -0.04
CA GLY A 276 17.37 -6.90 0.38
C GLY A 276 18.04 -7.94 -0.51
N ASP A 277 19.32 -8.16 -0.31
CA ASP A 277 20.11 -9.13 -1.05
C ASP A 277 19.88 -10.59 -0.57
N LYS A 278 20.61 -11.54 -1.16
CA LYS A 278 20.50 -12.98 -0.83
C LYS A 278 20.96 -13.31 0.60
N GLU A 279 21.77 -12.46 1.20
CA GLU A 279 22.23 -12.53 2.58
C GLU A 279 21.29 -11.84 3.56
N GLY A 280 20.26 -11.14 3.07
CA GLY A 280 19.28 -10.39 3.87
C GLY A 280 19.75 -8.99 4.26
N LYS A 281 20.73 -8.43 3.54
CA LYS A 281 21.25 -7.08 3.77
C LYS A 281 20.49 -6.06 2.93
N GLY A 282 20.21 -4.88 3.50
CA GLY A 282 19.46 -3.83 2.83
C GLY A 282 17.95 -4.09 2.77
N GLY A 283 17.28 -3.43 1.83
CA GLY A 283 15.85 -3.55 1.60
C GLY A 283 14.99 -2.58 2.38
N ILE A 284 13.72 -2.54 2.06
CA ILE A 284 12.78 -1.55 2.59
C ILE A 284 12.15 -2.05 3.90
N PHE A 285 12.12 -1.18 4.91
CA PHE A 285 11.27 -1.31 6.08
C PHE A 285 9.94 -0.60 5.82
N ASN A 286 8.91 -1.40 5.55
CA ASN A 286 7.61 -0.95 5.07
C ASN A 286 6.56 -0.96 6.19
N PHE A 287 6.38 0.18 6.85
CA PHE A 287 5.43 0.37 7.96
C PHE A 287 4.24 1.22 7.51
N VAL A 288 3.08 0.59 7.33
CA VAL A 288 1.93 1.26 6.72
C VAL A 288 0.70 1.18 7.62
N THR A 289 0.09 2.33 7.87
CA THR A 289 -1.17 2.48 8.58
C THR A 289 -2.28 2.83 7.59
N LYS A 290 -3.20 1.92 7.32
CA LYS A 290 -4.37 2.14 6.46
C LYS A 290 -5.64 1.99 7.28
N ARG A 291 -6.53 2.99 7.24
CA ARG A 291 -7.81 2.97 7.94
C ARG A 291 -8.93 3.45 7.02
N ALA A 292 -10.05 2.76 7.05
CA ALA A 292 -11.29 3.17 6.41
C ALA A 292 -12.38 3.37 7.46
N ASP A 293 -13.10 4.46 7.36
CA ASP A 293 -14.36 4.67 8.07
C ASP A 293 -15.53 4.57 7.08
N CYS A 294 -16.26 3.47 7.16
CA CYS A 294 -17.55 3.30 6.51
C CYS A 294 -18.59 4.07 7.31
N ARG A 295 -18.54 5.41 7.20
CA ARG A 295 -19.21 6.37 8.07
C ARG A 295 -20.70 6.44 7.81
N GLY A 296 -21.10 6.32 6.57
CA GLY A 296 -22.50 6.39 6.17
C GLY A 296 -23.17 5.03 6.04
N ASP A 297 -24.52 5.02 6.14
CA ASP A 297 -25.29 3.81 5.92
C ASP A 297 -25.09 3.26 4.51
N ASN A 298 -25.12 1.92 4.38
CA ASN A 298 -24.89 1.17 3.14
C ASN A 298 -23.54 1.45 2.48
N SER A 299 -22.62 2.12 3.14
CA SER A 299 -21.28 2.39 2.59
C SER A 299 -20.44 1.12 2.49
N LYS A 300 -19.52 1.09 1.52
CA LYS A 300 -18.66 -0.06 1.27
C LYS A 300 -17.22 0.36 1.05
N VAL A 301 -16.30 -0.30 1.73
CA VAL A 301 -14.86 -0.22 1.44
C VAL A 301 -14.29 -1.61 1.21
N SER A 302 -13.57 -1.78 0.10
CA SER A 302 -12.87 -3.01 -0.24
C SER A 302 -11.38 -2.73 -0.38
N TRP A 303 -10.57 -3.40 0.44
CA TRP A 303 -9.11 -3.41 0.35
C TRP A 303 -8.66 -4.64 -0.41
N THR A 304 -7.85 -4.45 -1.44
CA THR A 304 -7.15 -5.56 -2.11
C THR A 304 -5.66 -5.27 -2.11
N GLN A 305 -4.83 -6.18 -1.61
CA GLN A 305 -3.39 -5.94 -1.57
C GLN A 305 -2.58 -7.16 -1.99
N VAL A 306 -1.50 -6.90 -2.72
CA VAL A 306 -0.46 -7.86 -3.06
C VAL A 306 0.86 -7.30 -2.57
N GLU A 307 1.41 -7.93 -1.56
CA GLU A 307 2.67 -7.55 -0.92
C GLU A 307 3.76 -8.52 -1.35
N THR A 308 4.68 -8.01 -2.17
CA THR A 308 5.89 -8.71 -2.56
C THR A 308 7.08 -7.79 -2.31
N GLY A 309 8.22 -8.35 -2.00
CA GLY A 309 9.38 -7.52 -1.65
C GLY A 309 9.34 -7.02 -0.21
N SER A 310 10.06 -5.94 0.08
CA SER A 310 10.42 -5.42 1.41
C SER A 310 11.22 -6.40 2.27
N ALA A 311 12.19 -5.91 3.00
CA ALA A 311 12.88 -6.70 4.03
C ALA A 311 11.92 -6.97 5.21
N ILE A 312 11.20 -5.93 5.63
CA ILE A 312 10.18 -5.99 6.68
C ILE A 312 8.88 -5.37 6.16
N THR A 313 7.77 -6.09 6.26
CA THR A 313 6.43 -5.55 6.04
C THR A 313 5.61 -5.59 7.31
N TRP A 314 5.08 -4.42 7.72
CA TRP A 314 4.24 -4.28 8.89
C TRP A 314 3.01 -3.43 8.53
N LYS A 315 1.88 -4.09 8.24
CA LYS A 315 0.74 -3.42 7.60
C LYS A 315 -0.59 -4.06 7.95
N TYR A 316 -1.50 -3.26 8.50
CA TYR A 316 -2.85 -3.70 8.88
C TYR A 316 -3.91 -2.71 8.41
N PRO A 317 -4.42 -2.83 7.18
CA PRO A 317 -5.61 -2.11 6.76
C PRO A 317 -6.80 -2.41 7.69
N SER A 318 -7.66 -1.42 7.93
CA SER A 318 -8.83 -1.64 8.76
C SER A 318 -10.09 -1.01 8.16
N CYS A 319 -11.25 -1.58 8.50
CA CYS A 319 -12.56 -0.96 8.27
C CYS A 319 -13.26 -0.76 9.61
N ILE A 320 -13.68 0.47 9.87
CA ILE A 320 -14.61 0.83 10.95
C ILE A 320 -15.98 0.92 10.28
N LEU A 321 -16.88 -0.01 10.60
CA LEU A 321 -18.21 -0.12 10.02
C LEU A 321 -19.19 0.64 10.90
N THR A 322 -19.20 1.97 10.74
CA THR A 322 -19.93 2.91 11.59
C THR A 322 -21.39 3.03 11.18
N GLY A 323 -21.67 3.11 9.87
CA GLY A 323 -23.02 3.19 9.33
C GLY A 323 -23.77 1.85 9.39
N ASP A 324 -25.09 1.90 9.40
CA ASP A 324 -25.92 0.71 9.29
C ASP A 324 -25.78 0.08 7.89
N ASN A 325 -25.80 -1.25 7.82
CA ASN A 325 -25.56 -2.05 6.59
C ASN A 325 -24.19 -1.81 5.93
N ALA A 326 -23.23 -1.17 6.61
CA ALA A 326 -21.91 -0.93 6.06
C ALA A 326 -21.15 -2.26 5.80
N VAL A 327 -20.32 -2.27 4.74
CA VAL A 327 -19.58 -3.44 4.29
C VAL A 327 -18.09 -3.15 4.24
N GLY A 328 -17.30 -4.02 4.87
CA GLY A 328 -15.83 -4.01 4.82
C GLY A 328 -15.29 -5.29 4.20
N GLU A 329 -14.43 -5.18 3.21
CA GLU A 329 -13.79 -6.33 2.58
C GLU A 329 -12.25 -6.20 2.62
N PHE A 330 -11.58 -7.32 2.80
CA PHE A 330 -10.13 -7.40 2.77
C PHE A 330 -9.68 -8.65 2.03
N TYR A 331 -8.97 -8.44 0.93
CA TYR A 331 -8.38 -9.49 0.11
C TYR A 331 -6.86 -9.26 0.07
N SER A 332 -6.06 -10.24 0.48
CA SER A 332 -4.62 -10.06 0.51
C SER A 332 -3.83 -11.27 0.06
N VAL A 333 -2.72 -11.00 -0.63
CA VAL A 333 -1.60 -11.92 -0.81
C VAL A 333 -0.39 -11.28 -0.17
N ALA A 334 0.30 -12.01 0.70
CA ALA A 334 1.60 -11.63 1.24
C ALA A 334 2.60 -12.73 0.96
N LEU A 335 3.67 -12.41 0.23
CA LEU A 335 4.74 -13.34 -0.10
C LEU A 335 6.04 -12.91 0.60
N THR A 336 6.68 -13.87 1.28
CA THR A 336 8.00 -13.71 1.87
C THR A 336 8.94 -14.78 1.35
N ASN A 337 10.16 -14.38 0.94
CA ASN A 337 11.22 -15.28 0.51
C ASN A 337 12.54 -14.87 1.16
N ASN A 338 13.56 -15.71 1.09
CA ASN A 338 14.86 -15.46 1.71
C ASN A 338 14.73 -15.06 3.19
N TYR A 339 15.17 -13.85 3.55
CA TYR A 339 15.14 -13.32 4.93
C TYR A 339 13.98 -12.34 5.17
N GLN A 340 13.06 -12.19 4.21
CA GLN A 340 11.92 -11.29 4.35
C GLN A 340 11.02 -11.70 5.51
N GLN A 341 10.49 -10.70 6.21
CA GLN A 341 9.53 -10.90 7.29
C GLN A 341 8.31 -10.02 7.06
N ALA A 342 7.13 -10.61 7.19
CA ALA A 342 5.87 -9.88 7.10
C ALA A 342 5.00 -10.16 8.33
N ASP A 343 4.51 -9.12 8.98
CA ASP A 343 3.40 -9.19 9.93
C ASP A 343 2.29 -8.33 9.38
N THR A 344 1.35 -8.97 8.67
CA THR A 344 0.26 -8.32 7.96
C THR A 344 -1.09 -8.80 8.44
N GLY A 345 -2.15 -8.19 7.96
CA GLY A 345 -3.50 -8.60 8.29
C GLY A 345 -4.48 -7.45 8.25
N THR A 346 -5.54 -7.54 9.04
CA THR A 346 -6.61 -6.55 8.98
C THR A 346 -7.36 -6.41 10.30
N LYS A 347 -8.11 -5.31 10.43
CA LYS A 347 -9.03 -5.08 11.55
C LYS A 347 -10.41 -4.72 11.00
N MET A 348 -11.44 -5.47 11.40
CA MET A 348 -12.85 -5.20 11.09
C MET A 348 -13.58 -4.88 12.38
N ILE A 349 -14.06 -3.64 12.51
CA ILE A 349 -14.73 -3.12 13.71
C ILE A 349 -16.18 -2.81 13.36
N HIS A 350 -17.09 -3.61 13.87
CA HIS A 350 -18.53 -3.49 13.64
C HIS A 350 -19.15 -2.61 14.71
N ILE A 351 -19.79 -1.49 14.31
CA ILE A 351 -20.48 -0.52 15.17
C ILE A 351 -21.95 -0.39 14.80
N GLY A 352 -22.25 -0.19 13.51
CA GLY A 352 -23.59 -0.09 12.95
C GLY A 352 -24.30 -1.44 12.89
N LYS A 353 -25.61 -1.43 12.68
CA LYS A 353 -26.47 -2.63 12.56
C LYS A 353 -26.34 -3.27 11.18
N ASN A 354 -26.54 -4.59 11.13
CA ASN A 354 -26.52 -5.40 9.89
C ASN A 354 -25.20 -5.26 9.09
N THR A 355 -24.12 -4.86 9.74
CA THR A 355 -22.81 -4.67 9.10
C THR A 355 -22.20 -6.01 8.69
N ARG A 356 -21.43 -6.01 7.61
CA ARG A 356 -20.79 -7.22 7.08
C ARG A 356 -19.32 -7.01 6.84
N SER A 357 -18.50 -8.03 7.13
CA SER A 357 -17.10 -8.03 6.74
C SER A 357 -16.67 -9.38 6.17
N THR A 358 -15.79 -9.32 5.18
CA THR A 358 -15.16 -10.49 4.55
C THR A 358 -13.65 -10.31 4.56
N ILE A 359 -12.93 -11.34 4.99
CA ILE A 359 -11.47 -11.36 5.05
C ILE A 359 -10.99 -12.62 4.32
N ILE A 360 -10.24 -12.45 3.24
CA ILE A 360 -9.55 -13.52 2.52
C ILE A 360 -8.06 -13.18 2.47
N SER A 361 -7.25 -13.89 3.25
CA SER A 361 -5.81 -13.65 3.33
C SER A 361 -5.03 -14.89 2.91
N LYS A 362 -4.11 -14.73 1.97
CA LYS A 362 -3.24 -15.78 1.44
C LYS A 362 -1.78 -15.43 1.76
N GLY A 363 -1.16 -16.16 2.68
CA GLY A 363 0.25 -16.03 3.04
C GLY A 363 1.10 -17.07 2.30
N ILE A 364 2.23 -16.67 1.73
CA ILE A 364 3.19 -17.56 1.08
C ILE A 364 4.55 -17.32 1.72
N SER A 365 5.18 -18.38 2.19
CA SER A 365 6.53 -18.32 2.74
C SER A 365 7.43 -19.27 2.00
N ALA A 366 8.58 -18.78 1.54
CA ALA A 366 9.61 -19.53 0.86
C ALA A 366 10.99 -19.27 1.47
N GLY A 367 11.97 -20.11 1.15
CA GLY A 367 13.34 -19.96 1.64
C GLY A 367 13.43 -19.93 3.17
N LYS A 368 13.78 -18.79 3.74
CA LYS A 368 13.82 -18.52 5.19
C LYS A 368 12.75 -17.48 5.60
N GLY A 369 11.87 -17.11 4.67
CA GLY A 369 10.82 -16.09 4.85
C GLY A 369 9.89 -16.42 6.02
N GLN A 370 9.46 -15.40 6.74
CA GLN A 370 8.52 -15.50 7.85
C GLN A 370 7.28 -14.66 7.53
N ASN A 371 6.12 -15.29 7.48
CA ASN A 371 4.87 -14.62 7.18
C ASN A 371 3.89 -14.77 8.34
N THR A 372 3.39 -13.66 8.82
CA THR A 372 2.43 -13.61 9.91
C THR A 372 1.15 -12.95 9.45
N TYR A 373 0.03 -13.63 9.66
CA TYR A 373 -1.30 -13.04 9.58
C TYR A 373 -1.77 -12.65 10.98
N ARG A 374 -2.21 -11.40 11.14
CA ARG A 374 -2.81 -10.91 12.38
C ARG A 374 -4.16 -10.27 12.09
N GLY A 375 -5.23 -10.87 12.58
CA GLY A 375 -6.59 -10.42 12.33
C GLY A 375 -7.30 -9.96 13.61
N LEU A 376 -8.01 -8.82 13.55
CA LEU A 376 -8.94 -8.39 14.58
C LEU A 376 -10.35 -8.31 14.01
N VAL A 377 -11.28 -9.02 14.60
CA VAL A 377 -12.72 -8.84 14.38
C VAL A 377 -13.36 -8.42 15.70
N LYS A 378 -13.88 -7.18 15.74
CA LYS A 378 -14.52 -6.64 16.93
C LYS A 378 -15.95 -6.24 16.63
N VAL A 379 -16.90 -6.85 17.36
CA VAL A 379 -18.33 -6.54 17.25
C VAL A 379 -18.77 -5.86 18.53
N LEU A 380 -19.17 -4.58 18.42
CA LEU A 380 -19.65 -3.80 19.56
C LEU A 380 -21.09 -4.16 19.90
N LYS A 381 -21.56 -3.74 21.08
CA LYS A 381 -22.94 -3.99 21.55
C LYS A 381 -24.01 -3.43 20.63
N SER A 382 -23.73 -2.33 19.92
CA SER A 382 -24.64 -1.67 18.99
C SER A 382 -24.81 -2.41 17.65
N ALA A 383 -23.84 -3.27 17.28
CA ALA A 383 -23.77 -3.91 15.96
C ALA A 383 -24.69 -5.14 15.86
N GLU A 384 -26.00 -4.93 15.98
CA GLU A 384 -27.02 -5.99 15.83
C GLU A 384 -26.91 -6.65 14.45
N ASN A 385 -27.02 -8.00 14.41
CA ASN A 385 -26.97 -8.81 13.19
C ASN A 385 -25.68 -8.66 12.38
N ALA A 386 -24.57 -8.24 13.01
CA ALA A 386 -23.27 -8.16 12.34
C ALA A 386 -22.82 -9.55 11.86
N ARG A 387 -22.19 -9.61 10.69
CA ARG A 387 -21.64 -10.85 10.12
C ARG A 387 -20.20 -10.67 9.70
N ASN A 388 -19.35 -11.61 10.06
CA ASN A 388 -17.98 -11.70 9.59
C ASN A 388 -17.71 -13.09 9.04
N TYR A 389 -16.99 -13.14 7.91
CA TYR A 389 -16.33 -14.34 7.41
C TYR A 389 -14.85 -14.05 7.26
N THR A 390 -14.01 -14.92 7.86
CA THR A 390 -12.55 -14.83 7.77
C THR A 390 -11.97 -16.15 7.29
N GLN A 391 -11.19 -16.10 6.23
CA GLN A 391 -10.35 -17.19 5.74
C GLN A 391 -8.90 -16.74 5.66
N CYS A 392 -8.01 -17.39 6.42
CA CYS A 392 -6.58 -17.11 6.35
C CYS A 392 -5.82 -18.41 6.06
N ASP A 393 -5.25 -18.51 4.86
CA ASP A 393 -4.52 -19.69 4.43
C ASP A 393 -3.05 -19.35 4.22
N SER A 394 -2.20 -20.29 4.62
CA SER A 394 -0.74 -20.20 4.48
C SER A 394 -0.21 -21.34 3.64
N LEU A 395 0.69 -21.03 2.70
CA LEU A 395 1.39 -21.99 1.85
C LEU A 395 2.88 -21.90 2.11
N LEU A 396 3.49 -23.04 2.46
CA LEU A 396 4.92 -23.15 2.71
C LEU A 396 5.62 -23.77 1.50
N VAL A 397 6.73 -23.13 1.07
CA VAL A 397 7.60 -23.60 -0.01
C VAL A 397 8.99 -23.83 0.57
N GLY A 398 9.30 -25.10 0.90
CA GLY A 398 10.57 -25.49 1.56
C GLY A 398 10.41 -25.73 3.07
N ASP A 399 11.56 -25.91 3.75
CA ASP A 399 11.62 -26.41 5.14
C ASP A 399 12.03 -25.37 6.19
N LYS A 400 12.55 -24.21 5.75
CA LYS A 400 13.13 -23.19 6.64
C LYS A 400 12.28 -21.94 6.80
N CYS A 401 11.18 -21.87 6.03
CA CYS A 401 10.22 -20.78 6.11
C CYS A 401 9.19 -21.02 7.21
N GLY A 402 8.49 -19.96 7.61
CA GLY A 402 7.47 -20.02 8.67
C GLY A 402 6.19 -19.29 8.33
N ALA A 403 5.08 -19.79 8.85
CA ALA A 403 3.79 -19.14 8.83
C ALA A 403 3.20 -19.06 10.23
N HIS A 404 2.68 -17.89 10.59
CA HIS A 404 2.14 -17.62 11.92
C HIS A 404 0.77 -16.95 11.81
N THR A 405 -0.15 -17.30 12.69
CA THR A 405 -1.52 -16.76 12.66
C THR A 405 -1.93 -16.32 14.05
N PHE A 406 -2.30 -15.04 14.20
CA PHE A 406 -2.74 -14.43 15.45
C PHE A 406 -4.15 -13.85 15.30
N PRO A 407 -5.21 -14.66 15.36
CA PRO A 407 -6.58 -14.17 15.33
C PRO A 407 -6.95 -13.57 16.70
N TYR A 408 -7.65 -12.42 16.65
CA TYR A 408 -8.30 -11.84 17.82
C TYR A 408 -9.76 -11.55 17.50
N VAL A 409 -10.67 -12.19 18.21
CA VAL A 409 -12.12 -12.06 18.01
C VAL A 409 -12.76 -11.59 19.31
N GLU A 410 -13.41 -10.43 19.28
CA GLU A 410 -14.15 -9.86 20.40
C GLU A 410 -15.61 -9.61 19.96
N VAL A 411 -16.54 -10.42 20.47
CA VAL A 411 -17.98 -10.30 20.13
C VAL A 411 -18.76 -9.91 21.38
N ARG A 412 -19.38 -8.71 21.33
CA ARG A 412 -20.19 -8.17 22.43
C ARG A 412 -21.70 -8.11 22.11
N GLN A 413 -22.11 -8.61 20.92
CA GLN A 413 -23.50 -8.59 20.45
C GLN A 413 -23.98 -10.02 20.19
N PRO A 414 -25.03 -10.52 20.92
CA PRO A 414 -25.46 -11.91 20.80
C PRO A 414 -26.04 -12.32 19.43
N SER A 415 -26.55 -11.37 18.65
CA SER A 415 -27.09 -11.65 17.31
C SER A 415 -26.00 -11.72 16.22
N ALA A 416 -24.73 -11.47 16.55
CA ALA A 416 -23.64 -11.52 15.60
C ALA A 416 -23.29 -12.95 15.18
N GLN A 417 -22.85 -13.10 13.93
CA GLN A 417 -22.33 -14.34 13.37
C GLN A 417 -20.89 -14.10 12.91
N VAL A 418 -19.94 -14.84 13.50
CA VAL A 418 -18.52 -14.72 13.18
C VAL A 418 -17.96 -16.08 12.84
N GLU A 419 -17.42 -16.20 11.65
CA GLU A 419 -16.80 -17.42 11.13
C GLU A 419 -15.31 -17.17 10.89
N HIS A 420 -14.46 -18.10 11.31
CA HIS A 420 -13.02 -18.02 11.14
C HIS A 420 -12.45 -19.38 10.73
N GLU A 421 -11.82 -19.42 9.58
CA GLU A 421 -11.10 -20.57 9.06
C GLU A 421 -9.62 -20.22 8.89
N ALA A 422 -8.74 -21.14 9.26
CA ALA A 422 -7.30 -21.00 9.06
C ALA A 422 -6.72 -22.33 8.60
N THR A 423 -5.93 -22.29 7.53
CA THR A 423 -5.21 -23.48 7.04
C THR A 423 -3.74 -23.17 6.83
N THR A 424 -2.91 -24.18 7.04
CA THR A 424 -1.49 -24.13 6.68
C THR A 424 -1.16 -25.40 5.93
N SER A 425 -0.64 -25.24 4.71
CA SER A 425 -0.23 -26.34 3.85
C SER A 425 1.19 -26.15 3.36
N LYS A 426 1.85 -27.25 3.02
CA LYS A 426 3.14 -27.25 2.35
C LYS A 426 2.96 -27.83 0.95
N ILE A 427 3.66 -27.30 -0.05
CA ILE A 427 3.70 -27.91 -1.38
C ILE A 427 4.27 -29.33 -1.24
N SER A 428 3.50 -30.34 -1.66
CA SER A 428 3.90 -31.72 -1.53
C SER A 428 4.88 -32.11 -2.64
N GLU A 429 5.85 -32.97 -2.28
CA GLU A 429 6.79 -33.55 -3.26
C GLU A 429 6.05 -34.37 -4.34
N ASP A 430 4.95 -35.02 -3.98
CA ASP A 430 4.12 -35.78 -4.92
C ASP A 430 3.44 -34.86 -5.95
N GLN A 431 3.00 -33.67 -5.57
CA GLN A 431 2.44 -32.70 -6.50
C GLN A 431 3.50 -32.20 -7.48
N LEU A 432 4.69 -31.88 -6.98
CA LEU A 432 5.83 -31.48 -7.84
C LEU A 432 6.23 -32.60 -8.77
N PHE A 433 6.38 -33.82 -8.24
CA PHE A 433 6.71 -35.01 -9.05
C PHE A 433 5.67 -35.28 -10.15
N PHE A 434 4.37 -35.14 -9.81
CA PHE A 434 3.29 -35.29 -10.82
C PHE A 434 3.40 -34.28 -11.96
N CYS A 435 3.77 -33.04 -11.67
CA CYS A 435 4.01 -31.99 -12.67
C CYS A 435 5.25 -32.29 -13.51
N GLN A 436 6.36 -32.69 -12.85
CA GLN A 436 7.62 -33.02 -13.53
C GLN A 436 7.49 -34.23 -14.47
N GLN A 437 6.71 -35.22 -14.10
CA GLN A 437 6.38 -36.36 -14.96
C GLN A 437 5.70 -35.95 -16.29
N ARG A 438 5.13 -34.75 -16.33
CA ARG A 438 4.48 -34.14 -17.51
C ARG A 438 5.36 -33.11 -18.22
N GLY A 439 6.65 -33.07 -17.88
CA GLY A 439 7.62 -32.16 -18.48
C GLY A 439 7.52 -30.72 -18.00
N ILE A 440 6.81 -30.45 -16.89
CA ILE A 440 6.75 -29.12 -16.26
C ILE A 440 7.96 -29.04 -15.32
N SER A 441 8.72 -27.92 -15.39
CA SER A 441 9.83 -27.70 -14.47
C SER A 441 9.35 -27.57 -13.03
N ALA A 442 10.22 -27.80 -12.04
CA ALA A 442 9.84 -27.62 -10.64
C ALA A 442 9.42 -26.17 -10.34
N GLU A 443 10.11 -25.20 -10.92
CA GLU A 443 9.80 -23.76 -10.77
C GLU A 443 8.44 -23.41 -11.40
N ASP A 444 8.18 -23.86 -12.63
CA ASP A 444 6.88 -23.66 -13.28
C ASP A 444 5.74 -24.32 -12.46
N ALA A 445 5.97 -25.50 -11.90
CA ALA A 445 4.99 -26.22 -11.08
C ALA A 445 4.67 -25.43 -9.79
N VAL A 446 5.69 -24.91 -9.09
CA VAL A 446 5.49 -24.05 -7.91
C VAL A 446 4.73 -22.78 -8.29
N SER A 447 5.12 -22.11 -9.37
CA SER A 447 4.44 -20.92 -9.87
C SER A 447 2.96 -21.18 -10.19
N MET A 448 2.63 -22.29 -10.82
CA MET A 448 1.25 -22.71 -11.12
C MET A 448 0.44 -22.95 -9.84
N ILE A 449 1.01 -23.65 -8.85
CA ILE A 449 0.34 -23.94 -7.57
C ILE A 449 0.07 -22.64 -6.80
N VAL A 450 1.07 -21.75 -6.71
CA VAL A 450 0.97 -20.46 -6.03
C VAL A 450 -0.07 -19.55 -6.70
N ASN A 451 -0.06 -19.46 -8.02
CA ASN A 451 -1.07 -18.67 -8.76
C ASN A 451 -2.49 -19.22 -8.54
N GLY A 452 -2.64 -20.55 -8.51
CA GLY A 452 -3.90 -21.21 -8.17
C GLY A 452 -4.37 -20.85 -6.75
N PHE A 453 -3.46 -20.88 -5.78
CA PHE A 453 -3.72 -20.54 -4.37
C PHE A 453 -4.16 -19.09 -4.19
N CYS A 454 -3.60 -18.14 -4.96
CA CYS A 454 -3.89 -16.72 -4.90
C CYS A 454 -5.09 -16.28 -5.74
N LYS A 455 -5.67 -17.16 -6.56
CA LYS A 455 -6.72 -16.84 -7.55
C LYS A 455 -7.90 -16.05 -6.98
N ALA A 456 -8.31 -16.35 -5.73
CA ALA A 456 -9.43 -15.67 -5.09
C ALA A 456 -9.16 -14.17 -4.89
N VAL A 457 -7.92 -13.80 -4.57
CA VAL A 457 -7.49 -12.40 -4.38
C VAL A 457 -7.29 -11.69 -5.72
N PHE A 458 -6.65 -12.36 -6.69
CA PHE A 458 -6.40 -11.75 -8.00
C PHE A 458 -7.66 -11.37 -8.78
N LYS A 459 -8.78 -12.06 -8.55
CA LYS A 459 -10.07 -11.71 -9.14
C LYS A 459 -10.62 -10.35 -8.69
N GLU A 460 -10.16 -9.84 -7.56
CA GLU A 460 -10.59 -8.56 -7.02
C GLU A 460 -9.75 -7.40 -7.55
N LEU A 461 -8.60 -7.68 -8.19
CA LEU A 461 -7.78 -6.67 -8.86
C LEU A 461 -8.32 -6.36 -10.27
N PRO A 462 -8.14 -5.12 -10.75
CA PRO A 462 -8.25 -4.83 -12.18
C PRO A 462 -7.32 -5.77 -12.99
N MET A 463 -7.76 -6.16 -14.19
CA MET A 463 -7.10 -7.21 -14.97
C MET A 463 -5.60 -6.94 -15.22
N GLU A 464 -5.25 -5.70 -15.51
CA GLU A 464 -3.87 -5.28 -15.80
C GLU A 464 -2.96 -5.50 -14.58
N PHE A 465 -3.46 -5.17 -13.39
CA PHE A 465 -2.73 -5.35 -12.12
C PHE A 465 -2.73 -6.80 -11.63
N ALA A 466 -3.74 -7.57 -11.97
CA ALA A 466 -3.74 -9.01 -11.70
C ALA A 466 -2.61 -9.72 -12.47
N VAL A 467 -2.35 -9.32 -13.72
CA VAL A 467 -1.24 -9.84 -14.53
C VAL A 467 0.11 -9.42 -13.95
N GLU A 468 0.26 -8.16 -13.54
CA GLU A 468 1.47 -7.65 -12.86
C GLU A 468 1.73 -8.42 -11.55
N ALA A 469 0.72 -8.57 -10.71
CA ALA A 469 0.82 -9.29 -9.45
C ALA A 469 1.22 -10.76 -9.65
N GLN A 470 0.68 -11.44 -10.66
CA GLN A 470 1.06 -12.81 -11.00
C GLN A 470 2.52 -12.90 -11.45
N ALA A 471 3.00 -11.97 -12.26
CA ALA A 471 4.39 -11.92 -12.70
C ALA A 471 5.35 -11.67 -11.52
N LEU A 472 4.99 -10.75 -10.61
CA LEU A 472 5.78 -10.45 -9.42
C LEU A 472 5.90 -11.65 -8.47
N LEU A 473 4.83 -12.42 -8.28
CA LEU A 473 4.88 -13.64 -7.46
C LEU A 473 5.83 -14.69 -8.07
N GLY A 474 5.80 -14.85 -9.40
CA GLY A 474 6.73 -15.75 -10.10
C GLY A 474 8.18 -15.35 -9.85
N LEU A 475 8.53 -14.07 -10.10
CA LEU A 475 9.87 -13.53 -9.88
C LEU A 475 10.35 -13.67 -8.43
N SER A 476 9.47 -13.41 -7.47
CA SER A 476 9.81 -13.47 -6.04
C SER A 476 10.07 -14.90 -5.54
N LEU A 477 9.68 -15.93 -6.28
CA LEU A 477 9.87 -17.35 -5.96
C LEU A 477 11.03 -17.99 -6.73
N GLU A 478 11.66 -17.30 -7.68
CA GLU A 478 12.83 -17.82 -8.39
C GLU A 478 13.94 -18.18 -7.40
N GLY A 479 14.52 -19.38 -7.60
CA GLY A 479 15.56 -19.91 -6.73
C GLY A 479 15.08 -20.41 -5.35
N SER A 480 13.76 -20.42 -5.07
CA SER A 480 13.22 -20.97 -3.81
C SER A 480 13.02 -22.50 -3.83
N VAL A 481 13.16 -23.10 -5.01
CA VAL A 481 13.04 -24.55 -5.26
C VAL A 481 14.44 -25.11 -5.50
N GLY A 482 15.16 -25.41 -4.42
CA GLY A 482 16.50 -26.00 -4.46
C GLY A 482 16.76 -26.82 -3.22
#